data_90e6f11a9e96790a8fbcf1eaa192b414
#
_entry.id   90e6f11a9e96790a8fbcf1eaa192b414
#
_cell.length_a   1.000
_cell.length_b   1.000
_cell.length_c   1.000
_cell.angle_alpha   90.00
_cell.angle_beta   90.00
_cell.angle_gamma   90.00
#
_symmetry.space_group_name_H-M   'P 1'
#
loop_
_entity.id
_entity.type
_entity.pdbx_description
1 polymer ?
#
loop_
_entity_poly.entity_id
_entity_poly.type
_entity_poly.pdbx_seq_one_letter_code
_entity_poly.pdbx_strand_id
1 'polypeptide(L)'
;MIIKIIISSLAILTTLFGVFKKNRVFFNIGYFIFGIMVVFDQITLFSSNSESIHLALASLWLIQTSLAIPNKLPYDGSKLAKSAGIKIYSALSIINLFGAYYATKGDEVPEGAMYGHLLLAILPLVAIFLILSDKIEITK
;
A
#
# COMPACT_ATOMS: atom_id res chain seq x y z
N MET A 1 -12.59 6.17 -16.55
CA MET A 1 -11.41 6.87 -16.00
C MET A 1 -11.75 7.68 -14.74
N ILE A 2 -12.65 8.65 -14.77
CA ILE A 2 -12.98 9.54 -13.63
C ILE A 2 -13.41 8.78 -12.36
N ILE A 3 -14.28 7.78 -12.48
CA ILE A 3 -14.76 6.98 -11.33
C ILE A 3 -13.61 6.29 -10.59
N LYS A 4 -12.63 5.74 -11.31
CA LYS A 4 -11.45 5.12 -10.69
C LYS A 4 -10.65 6.13 -9.88
N ILE A 5 -10.43 7.33 -10.42
CA ILE A 5 -9.71 8.41 -9.74
C ILE A 5 -10.44 8.80 -8.45
N ILE A 6 -11.76 8.96 -8.50
CA ILE A 6 -12.56 9.31 -7.33
C ILE A 6 -12.44 8.23 -6.25
N ILE A 7 -12.64 6.96 -6.61
CA ILE A 7 -12.57 5.85 -5.63
C ILE A 7 -11.17 5.73 -5.05
N SER A 8 -10.12 5.82 -5.87
CA SER A 8 -8.73 5.79 -5.38
C SER A 8 -8.42 6.94 -4.44
N SER A 9 -8.86 8.15 -4.78
CA SER A 9 -8.67 9.33 -3.93
C SER A 9 -9.39 9.18 -2.60
N LEU A 10 -10.63 8.71 -2.60
CA LEU A 10 -11.39 8.45 -1.36
C LEU A 10 -10.73 7.35 -0.52
N ALA A 11 -10.23 6.29 -1.14
CA ALA A 11 -9.53 5.23 -0.45
C ALA A 11 -8.23 5.75 0.21
N ILE A 12 -7.44 6.54 -0.51
CA ILE A 12 -6.22 7.18 0.03
C ILE A 12 -6.57 8.12 1.19
N LEU A 13 -7.57 8.98 1.04
CA LEU A 13 -8.02 9.89 2.09
C LEU A 13 -8.50 9.12 3.34
N THR A 14 -9.22 8.01 3.16
CA THR A 14 -9.66 7.14 4.26
C THR A 14 -8.46 6.51 4.97
N THR A 15 -7.46 6.06 4.22
CA THR A 15 -6.21 5.53 4.76
C THR A 15 -5.47 6.58 5.59
N LEU A 16 -5.29 7.79 5.04
CA LEU A 16 -4.64 8.90 5.72
C LEU A 16 -5.41 9.32 6.98
N PHE A 17 -6.74 9.39 6.90
CA PHE A 17 -7.59 9.67 8.06
C PHE A 17 -7.37 8.63 9.16
N GLY A 18 -7.27 7.33 8.78
CA GLY A 18 -6.93 6.26 9.71
C GLY A 18 -5.58 6.48 10.41
N VAL A 19 -4.55 6.92 9.67
CA VAL A 19 -3.23 7.25 10.24
C VAL A 19 -3.34 8.41 11.23
N PHE A 20 -3.94 9.54 10.82
CA PHE A 20 -4.05 10.74 11.67
C PHE A 20 -4.88 10.51 12.92
N LYS A 21 -5.95 9.72 12.83
CA LYS A 21 -6.81 9.36 13.97
C LYS A 21 -6.29 8.16 14.76
N LYS A 22 -5.14 7.59 14.38
CA LYS A 22 -4.61 6.34 14.94
C LYS A 22 -5.65 5.21 14.93
N ASN A 23 -6.52 5.21 13.92
CA ASN A 23 -7.62 4.25 13.79
C ASN A 23 -7.32 3.25 12.67
N ARG A 24 -6.95 2.05 13.10
CA ARG A 24 -6.55 0.96 12.21
C ARG A 24 -7.69 0.48 11.30
N VAL A 25 -8.94 0.58 11.74
CA VAL A 25 -10.09 0.14 10.92
C VAL A 25 -10.19 1.02 9.68
N PHE A 26 -10.15 2.34 9.82
CA PHE A 26 -10.16 3.27 8.68
C PHE A 26 -8.93 3.08 7.79
N PHE A 27 -7.75 2.91 8.40
CA PHE A 27 -6.54 2.61 7.64
C PHE A 27 -6.73 1.35 6.78
N ASN A 28 -7.17 0.24 7.38
CA ASN A 28 -7.33 -1.03 6.68
C ASN A 28 -8.42 -0.98 5.60
N ILE A 29 -9.54 -0.31 5.85
CA ILE A 29 -10.62 -0.16 4.85
C ILE A 29 -10.10 0.61 3.63
N GLY A 30 -9.50 1.78 3.84
CA GLY A 30 -8.99 2.58 2.73
C GLY A 30 -7.89 1.84 1.97
N TYR A 31 -6.96 1.23 2.69
CA TYR A 31 -5.86 0.46 2.10
C TYR A 31 -6.36 -0.76 1.32
N PHE A 32 -7.36 -1.48 1.85
CA PHE A 32 -7.98 -2.61 1.16
C PHE A 32 -8.63 -2.19 -0.15
N ILE A 33 -9.45 -1.13 -0.14
CA ILE A 33 -10.12 -0.63 -1.35
C ILE A 33 -9.09 -0.19 -2.38
N PHE A 34 -8.07 0.57 -1.96
CA PHE A 34 -6.99 1.01 -2.85
C PHE A 34 -6.25 -0.18 -3.45
N GLY A 35 -5.86 -1.16 -2.62
CA GLY A 35 -5.14 -2.35 -3.07
C GLY A 35 -5.92 -3.18 -4.08
N ILE A 36 -7.22 -3.39 -3.88
CA ILE A 36 -8.07 -4.08 -4.85
C ILE A 36 -8.09 -3.35 -6.19
N MET A 37 -8.17 -2.02 -6.18
CA MET A 37 -8.13 -1.24 -7.42
C MET A 37 -6.81 -1.40 -8.15
N VAL A 38 -5.68 -1.38 -7.43
CA VAL A 38 -4.36 -1.60 -8.04
C VAL A 38 -4.27 -3.01 -8.63
N VAL A 39 -4.77 -4.04 -7.95
CA VAL A 39 -4.82 -5.42 -8.50
C VAL A 39 -5.55 -5.44 -9.84
N PHE A 40 -6.74 -4.84 -9.90
CA PHE A 40 -7.51 -4.79 -11.16
C PHE A 40 -6.78 -4.02 -12.26
N ASP A 41 -6.12 -2.91 -11.93
CA ASP A 41 -5.37 -2.13 -12.92
C ASP A 41 -4.16 -2.92 -13.45
N GLN A 42 -3.43 -3.61 -12.59
CA GLN A 42 -2.29 -4.44 -13.00
C GLN A 42 -2.74 -5.65 -13.86
N ILE A 43 -3.86 -6.29 -13.53
CA ILE A 43 -4.42 -7.36 -14.37
C ILE A 43 -4.84 -6.82 -15.74
N THR A 44 -5.42 -5.63 -15.79
CA THR A 44 -5.82 -4.99 -17.05
C THR A 44 -4.59 -4.67 -17.91
N LEU A 45 -3.53 -4.14 -17.32
CA LEU A 45 -2.26 -3.86 -18.00
C LEU A 45 -1.60 -5.15 -18.50
N PHE A 46 -1.58 -6.20 -17.69
CA PHE A 46 -1.09 -7.51 -18.14
C PHE A 46 -1.87 -8.05 -19.34
N SER A 47 -3.19 -7.92 -19.32
CA SER A 47 -4.04 -8.35 -20.43
C SER A 47 -3.78 -7.56 -21.73
N SER A 48 -3.36 -6.31 -21.61
CA SER A 48 -3.08 -5.43 -22.75
C SER A 48 -1.68 -5.59 -23.32
N ASN A 49 -0.68 -5.71 -22.43
CA ASN A 49 0.75 -5.64 -22.79
C ASN A 49 1.45 -7.01 -22.70
N SER A 50 0.83 -7.99 -22.03
CA SER A 50 1.41 -9.32 -21.74
C SER A 50 2.75 -9.27 -20.97
N GLU A 51 3.05 -8.16 -20.28
CA GLU A 51 4.26 -8.01 -19.51
C GLU A 51 4.13 -8.68 -18.13
N SER A 52 4.97 -9.66 -17.86
CA SER A 52 4.94 -10.47 -16.62
C SER A 52 5.09 -9.63 -15.34
N ILE A 53 5.67 -8.43 -15.43
CA ILE A 53 5.80 -7.53 -14.29
C ILE A 53 4.43 -7.13 -13.72
N HIS A 54 3.43 -6.91 -14.56
CA HIS A 54 2.09 -6.55 -14.10
C HIS A 54 1.43 -7.70 -13.32
N LEU A 55 1.69 -8.94 -13.72
CA LEU A 55 1.20 -10.11 -12.98
C LEU A 55 1.89 -10.24 -11.62
N ALA A 56 3.21 -9.98 -11.57
CA ALA A 56 3.95 -9.97 -10.31
C ALA A 56 3.45 -8.86 -9.36
N LEU A 57 3.24 -7.66 -9.87
CA LEU A 57 2.68 -6.54 -9.09
C LEU A 57 1.25 -6.83 -8.60
N ALA A 58 0.39 -7.40 -9.47
CA ALA A 58 -0.95 -7.82 -9.08
C ALA A 58 -0.90 -8.83 -7.93
N SER A 59 -0.01 -9.81 -8.00
CA SER A 59 0.16 -10.83 -6.96
C SER A 59 0.63 -10.23 -5.64
N LEU A 60 1.63 -9.34 -5.67
CA LEU A 60 2.12 -8.64 -4.48
C LEU A 60 1.02 -7.79 -3.83
N TRP A 61 0.26 -7.03 -4.63
CA TRP A 61 -0.85 -6.23 -4.14
C TRP A 61 -1.99 -7.08 -3.61
N LEU A 62 -2.26 -8.24 -4.19
CA LEU A 62 -3.27 -9.17 -3.69
C LEU A 62 -2.90 -9.70 -2.29
N ILE A 63 -1.65 -10.12 -2.10
CA ILE A 63 -1.14 -10.56 -0.79
C ILE A 63 -1.25 -9.41 0.22
N GLN A 64 -0.77 -8.22 -0.15
CA GLN A 64 -0.80 -7.03 0.67
C GLN A 64 -2.23 -6.66 1.09
N THR A 65 -3.16 -6.66 0.13
CA THR A 65 -4.56 -6.35 0.35
C THR A 65 -5.23 -7.37 1.26
N SER A 66 -4.89 -8.67 1.13
CA SER A 66 -5.41 -9.73 2.00
C SER A 66 -4.98 -9.55 3.45
N LEU A 67 -3.78 -9.01 3.70
CA LEU A 67 -3.31 -8.68 5.05
C LEU A 67 -4.03 -7.48 5.65
N ALA A 68 -4.59 -6.61 4.82
CA ALA A 68 -5.35 -5.44 5.25
C ALA A 68 -6.85 -5.70 5.45
N ILE A 69 -7.32 -6.95 5.28
CA ILE A 69 -8.74 -7.26 5.49
C ILE A 69 -9.14 -6.87 6.92
N PRO A 70 -10.18 -6.03 7.08
CA PRO A 70 -10.66 -5.61 8.38
C PRO A 70 -11.07 -6.80 9.25
N ASN A 71 -10.84 -6.69 10.55
CA ASN A 71 -11.23 -7.66 11.58
C ASN A 71 -10.56 -9.04 11.57
N LYS A 72 -9.56 -9.28 10.73
CA LYS A 72 -8.81 -10.54 10.75
C LYS A 72 -7.59 -10.52 11.67
N LEU A 73 -7.19 -9.36 12.13
CA LEU A 73 -6.01 -9.20 12.99
C LEU A 73 -6.41 -8.59 14.33
N PRO A 74 -5.80 -9.02 15.43
CA PRO A 74 -6.05 -8.41 16.75
C PRO A 74 -5.66 -6.95 16.76
N TYR A 75 -6.44 -6.13 17.46
CA TYR A 75 -6.26 -4.68 17.60
C TYR A 75 -5.71 -4.29 18.99
N ASP A 76 -5.13 -5.23 19.68
CA ASP A 76 -4.75 -5.12 21.10
C ASP A 76 -3.28 -4.78 21.34
N GLY A 77 -2.55 -4.33 20.31
CA GLY A 77 -1.11 -4.07 20.42
C GLY A 77 -0.26 -5.33 20.58
N SER A 78 -0.86 -6.51 20.38
CA SER A 78 -0.17 -7.78 20.50
C SER A 78 1.02 -7.90 19.54
N LYS A 79 1.96 -8.82 19.85
CA LYS A 79 3.08 -9.13 18.95
C LYS A 79 2.61 -9.50 17.54
N LEU A 80 1.42 -10.13 17.42
CA LEU A 80 0.84 -10.49 16.14
C LEU A 80 0.39 -9.24 15.35
N ALA A 81 -0.26 -8.28 16.00
CA ALA A 81 -0.66 -7.03 15.39
C ALA A 81 0.54 -6.20 14.93
N LYS A 82 1.59 -6.10 15.75
CA LYS A 82 2.87 -5.47 15.39
C LYS A 82 3.51 -6.15 14.20
N SER A 83 3.61 -7.48 14.21
CA SER A 83 4.19 -8.27 13.12
C SER A 83 3.42 -8.07 11.80
N ALA A 84 2.10 -8.08 11.85
CA ALA A 84 1.27 -7.85 10.67
C ALA A 84 1.46 -6.43 10.12
N GLY A 85 1.48 -5.41 10.97
CA GLY A 85 1.77 -4.03 10.59
C GLY A 85 3.13 -3.88 9.91
N ILE A 86 4.18 -4.47 10.49
CA ILE A 86 5.52 -4.46 9.91
C ILE A 86 5.52 -5.11 8.53
N LYS A 87 4.86 -6.27 8.36
CA LYS A 87 4.78 -6.95 7.06
C LYS A 87 4.06 -6.10 6.01
N ILE A 88 2.94 -5.46 6.37
CA ILE A 88 2.20 -4.57 5.47
C ILE A 88 3.09 -3.42 5.02
N TYR A 89 3.74 -2.72 5.95
CA TYR A 89 4.61 -1.60 5.62
C TYR A 89 5.86 -2.01 4.85
N SER A 90 6.45 -3.18 5.16
CA SER A 90 7.59 -3.71 4.40
C SER A 90 7.21 -3.99 2.96
N ALA A 91 6.07 -4.66 2.72
CA ALA A 91 5.60 -4.93 1.38
C ALA A 91 5.28 -3.64 0.61
N LEU A 92 4.67 -2.64 1.27
CA LEU A 92 4.40 -1.33 0.67
C LEU A 92 5.69 -0.62 0.26
N SER A 93 6.72 -0.65 1.12
CA SER A 93 8.03 -0.10 0.79
C SER A 93 8.65 -0.79 -0.42
N ILE A 94 8.66 -2.14 -0.44
CA ILE A 94 9.21 -2.92 -1.55
C ILE A 94 8.46 -2.64 -2.86
N ILE A 95 7.13 -2.62 -2.85
CA ILE A 95 6.33 -2.29 -4.04
C ILE A 95 6.70 -0.91 -4.59
N ASN A 96 6.87 0.07 -3.72
CA ASN A 96 7.23 1.42 -4.15
C ASN A 96 8.69 1.52 -4.62
N LEU A 97 9.63 0.74 -4.07
CA LEU A 97 10.99 0.65 -4.62
C LEU A 97 10.99 0.06 -6.04
N PHE A 98 10.18 -0.97 -6.28
CA PHE A 98 9.97 -1.47 -7.65
C PHE A 98 9.35 -0.40 -8.55
N GLY A 99 8.33 0.31 -8.07
CA GLY A 99 7.72 1.43 -8.79
C GLY A 99 8.74 2.50 -9.16
N ALA A 100 9.61 2.90 -8.22
CA ALA A 100 10.69 3.84 -8.49
C ALA A 100 11.66 3.32 -9.56
N TYR A 101 12.07 2.05 -9.46
CA TYR A 101 12.96 1.43 -10.46
C TYR A 101 12.33 1.43 -11.86
N TYR A 102 11.06 1.01 -11.98
CA TYR A 102 10.39 0.98 -13.29
C TYR A 102 10.11 2.38 -13.82
N ALA A 103 9.87 3.37 -12.96
CA ALA A 103 9.73 4.76 -13.36
C ALA A 103 11.00 5.33 -14.04
N THR A 104 12.17 4.72 -13.81
CA THR A 104 13.41 5.09 -14.52
C THR A 104 13.58 4.41 -15.88
N LYS A 105 12.72 3.43 -16.22
CA LYS A 105 12.87 2.60 -17.42
C LYS A 105 11.80 2.85 -18.48
N GLY A 106 10.71 3.50 -18.13
CA GLY A 106 9.60 3.74 -19.05
C GLY A 106 9.67 5.11 -19.70
N ASP A 107 9.61 5.15 -21.02
CA ASP A 107 9.67 6.40 -21.80
C ASP A 107 8.39 7.26 -21.65
N GLU A 108 7.28 6.66 -21.20
CA GLU A 108 5.97 7.31 -21.00
C GLU A 108 5.64 7.63 -19.55
N VAL A 109 6.60 7.46 -18.63
CA VAL A 109 6.36 7.68 -17.20
C VAL A 109 6.47 9.18 -16.88
N PRO A 110 5.49 9.77 -16.15
CA PRO A 110 5.53 11.18 -15.81
C PRO A 110 6.83 11.57 -15.08
N GLU A 111 7.37 12.72 -15.46
CA GLU A 111 8.52 13.30 -14.77
C GLU A 111 8.22 13.46 -13.28
N GLY A 112 9.10 12.95 -12.43
CA GLY A 112 8.88 12.98 -10.98
C GLY A 112 8.19 11.74 -10.38
N ALA A 113 7.65 10.81 -11.18
CA ALA A 113 7.04 9.60 -10.66
C ALA A 113 8.02 8.76 -9.81
N MET A 114 9.29 8.70 -10.20
CA MET A 114 10.35 8.06 -9.43
C MET A 114 10.43 8.64 -8.00
N TYR A 115 10.43 9.97 -7.88
CA TYR A 115 10.52 10.63 -6.56
C TYR A 115 9.27 10.38 -5.72
N GLY A 116 8.10 10.35 -6.34
CA GLY A 116 6.85 9.96 -5.67
C GLY A 116 6.92 8.55 -5.10
N HIS A 117 7.37 7.59 -5.88
CA HIS A 117 7.57 6.22 -5.41
C HIS A 117 8.66 6.11 -4.33
N LEU A 118 9.77 6.84 -4.44
CA LEU A 118 10.80 6.87 -3.39
C LEU A 118 10.24 7.41 -2.07
N LEU A 119 9.47 8.49 -2.10
CA LEU A 119 8.80 9.03 -0.91
C LEU A 119 7.86 7.99 -0.29
N LEU A 120 7.02 7.34 -1.12
CA LEU A 120 6.10 6.30 -0.69
C LEU A 120 6.81 5.01 -0.23
N ALA A 121 8.07 4.80 -0.59
CA ALA A 121 8.88 3.71 -0.06
C ALA A 121 9.47 4.05 1.32
N ILE A 122 9.88 5.31 1.54
CA ILE A 122 10.52 5.76 2.79
C ILE A 122 9.50 5.88 3.93
N LEU A 123 8.32 6.41 3.67
CA LEU A 123 7.29 6.61 4.71
C LEU A 123 6.93 5.34 5.48
N PRO A 124 6.71 4.17 4.85
CA PRO A 124 6.49 2.93 5.57
C PRO A 124 7.68 2.47 6.42
N LEU A 125 8.92 2.74 5.99
CA LEU A 125 10.12 2.42 6.78
C LEU A 125 10.17 3.26 8.06
N VAL A 126 9.80 4.54 7.97
CA VAL A 126 9.66 5.40 9.16
C VAL A 126 8.57 4.85 10.09
N ALA A 127 7.43 4.43 9.54
CA ALA A 127 6.37 3.81 10.33
C ALA A 127 6.83 2.52 11.03
N ILE A 128 7.58 1.65 10.34
CA ILE A 128 8.18 0.45 10.95
C ILE A 128 9.10 0.83 12.11
N PHE A 129 9.99 1.81 11.93
CA PHE A 129 10.88 2.29 12.98
C PHE A 129 10.10 2.79 14.21
N LEU A 130 9.03 3.55 13.99
CA LEU A 130 8.19 4.07 15.07
C LEU A 130 7.43 2.93 15.80
N ILE A 131 6.99 1.91 15.09
CA ILE A 131 6.36 0.70 15.68
C ILE A 131 7.37 -0.09 16.51
N LEU A 132 8.57 -0.32 15.97
CA LEU A 132 9.63 -1.07 16.65
C LEU A 132 10.16 -0.35 17.89
N SER A 133 10.16 0.99 17.88
CA SER A 133 10.58 1.82 19.02
C SER A 133 9.45 2.11 20.03
N ASP A 134 8.31 1.45 19.89
CA ASP A 134 7.11 1.65 20.74
C ASP A 134 6.62 3.11 20.79
N LYS A 135 6.98 3.94 19.82
CA LYS A 135 6.54 5.33 19.71
C LYS A 135 5.14 5.47 19.09
N ILE A 136 4.70 4.46 18.35
CA ILE A 136 3.34 4.35 17.83
C ILE A 136 2.76 3.03 18.32
N GLU A 137 1.70 3.13 19.11
CA GLU A 137 0.86 1.97 19.39
C GLU A 137 -0.18 1.84 18.28
N ILE A 138 -0.29 0.62 17.73
CA ILE A 138 -1.41 0.28 16.85
C ILE A 138 -2.59 -0.02 17.78
N THR A 139 -3.27 1.03 18.21
CA THR A 139 -4.51 0.93 18.99
C THR A 139 -5.70 1.06 18.05
N LYS A 140 -6.77 0.33 18.39
CA LYS A 140 -8.15 0.25 17.80
C LYS A 140 -8.38 0.82 16.42
#